data_822dcd1baa8797e3449322c48fb882dd
#
_entry.id   822dcd1baa8797e3449322c48fb882dd
#
_cell.length_a   1.000
_cell.length_b   1.000
_cell.length_c   1.000
_cell.angle_alpha   90.00
_cell.angle_beta   90.00
_cell.angle_gamma   90.00
#
_symmetry.space_group_name_H-M   'P 1'
#
loop_
_entity.id
_entity.type
_entity.pdbx_description
1 polymer ?
#
loop_
_entity_poly.entity_id
_entity_poly.type
_entity_poly.pdbx_seq_one_letter_code
_entity_poly.pdbx_strand_id
1 'polypeptide(L)'
;MNSRRLLSPMISALNGSALQQKNSFLLNKLNEKIASDRLTLTDEPHLVKASGARYFDNEGIATERRSIFDKGVLNTYFIDTYNAKKMGVDPTISGSSILVMETGDKNLDGLIAGVEKGILVTGFNGG
;
A
#
# COMPACT_ATOMS: atom_id res chain seq x y z
N MET A 1 -11.48 14.19 2.80
CA MET A 1 -10.07 14.00 2.35
C MET A 1 -10.00 12.74 1.49
N ASN A 2 -9.34 12.77 0.35
CA ASN A 2 -9.17 11.57 -0.46
C ASN A 2 -8.06 10.70 0.16
N SER A 3 -8.41 9.57 0.76
CA SER A 3 -7.49 8.62 1.40
C SER A 3 -6.36 8.13 0.47
N ARG A 4 -6.58 8.15 -0.85
CA ARG A 4 -5.54 7.82 -1.83
C ARG A 4 -4.29 8.70 -1.71
N ARG A 5 -4.44 9.99 -1.37
CA ARG A 5 -3.29 10.90 -1.20
C ARG A 5 -2.40 10.54 -0.01
N LEU A 6 -2.96 9.92 1.01
CA LEU A 6 -2.19 9.42 2.14
C LEU A 6 -1.49 8.09 1.82
N LEU A 7 -2.18 7.20 1.08
CA LEU A 7 -1.65 5.89 0.73
C LEU A 7 -0.60 5.96 -0.40
N SER A 8 -0.71 6.92 -1.33
CA SER A 8 0.18 7.01 -2.48
C SER A 8 1.67 7.02 -2.13
N PRO A 9 2.17 7.83 -1.19
CA PRO A 9 3.58 7.80 -0.79
C PRO A 9 4.01 6.46 -0.19
N MET A 10 3.12 5.81 0.59
CA MET A 10 3.39 4.49 1.16
C MET A 10 3.53 3.44 0.06
N ILE A 11 2.61 3.40 -0.88
CA ILE A 11 2.66 2.47 -2.01
C ILE A 11 3.88 2.71 -2.89
N SER A 12 4.25 3.97 -3.14
CA SER A 12 5.46 4.31 -3.88
C SER A 12 6.73 3.80 -3.19
N ALA A 13 6.79 3.84 -1.86
CA ALA A 13 7.91 3.33 -1.09
C ALA A 13 8.02 1.79 -1.10
N LEU A 14 6.94 1.07 -1.49
CA LEU A 14 6.94 -0.39 -1.63
C LEU A 14 7.40 -0.88 -3.00
N ASN A 15 7.59 0.03 -3.96
CA ASN A 15 7.97 -0.34 -5.32
C ASN A 15 9.43 -0.81 -5.42
N GLY A 16 9.68 -1.81 -6.25
CA GLY A 16 10.99 -2.40 -6.50
C GLY A 16 12.06 -1.37 -6.87
N SER A 17 11.71 -0.35 -7.66
CA SER A 17 12.64 0.72 -8.04
C SER A 17 13.10 1.54 -6.83
N ALA A 18 12.19 1.91 -5.93
CA ALA A 18 12.53 2.66 -4.72
C ALA A 18 13.39 1.82 -3.76
N LEU A 19 13.08 0.54 -3.63
CA LEU A 19 13.84 -0.42 -2.81
C LEU A 19 15.25 -0.64 -3.38
N GLN A 20 15.34 -0.90 -4.69
CA GLN A 20 16.60 -1.15 -5.39
C GLN A 20 17.55 0.05 -5.32
N GLN A 21 17.04 1.27 -5.44
CA GLN A 21 17.80 2.51 -5.32
C GLN A 21 18.07 2.94 -3.86
N LYS A 22 17.59 2.18 -2.89
CA LYS A 22 17.67 2.50 -1.44
C LYS A 22 17.04 3.83 -1.07
N ASN A 23 16.03 4.25 -1.83
CA ASN A 23 15.27 5.50 -1.62
C ASN A 23 13.98 5.28 -0.83
N SER A 24 13.75 4.05 -0.33
CA SER A 24 12.58 3.71 0.45
C SER A 24 12.89 3.66 1.95
N PHE A 25 12.09 4.35 2.76
CA PHE A 25 12.10 4.21 4.22
C PHE A 25 11.59 2.83 4.69
N LEU A 26 10.98 2.06 3.79
CA LEU A 26 10.47 0.71 4.04
C LEU A 26 11.48 -0.40 3.67
N LEU A 27 12.68 -0.03 3.21
CA LEU A 27 13.71 -0.98 2.87
C LEU A 27 14.07 -1.86 4.10
N ASN A 28 14.11 -3.18 3.89
CA ASN A 28 14.38 -4.19 4.93
C ASN A 28 13.34 -4.22 6.07
N LYS A 29 12.10 -3.74 5.82
CA LYS A 29 11.02 -3.71 6.81
C LYS A 29 9.96 -4.81 6.60
N LEU A 30 10.22 -5.78 5.72
CA LEU A 30 9.31 -6.89 5.50
C LEU A 30 9.15 -7.71 6.80
N ASN A 31 7.91 -8.03 7.14
CA ASN A 31 7.51 -8.72 8.37
C ASN A 31 7.74 -7.91 9.68
N GLU A 32 8.06 -6.65 9.59
CA GLU A 32 8.14 -5.78 10.76
C GLU A 32 6.83 -5.00 10.97
N LYS A 33 6.47 -4.76 12.23
CA LYS A 33 5.37 -3.86 12.58
C LYS A 33 5.85 -2.42 12.49
N ILE A 34 5.41 -1.72 11.46
CA ILE A 34 5.84 -0.35 11.14
C ILE A 34 4.72 0.69 11.27
N ALA A 35 3.50 0.25 11.49
CA ALA A 35 2.34 1.11 11.62
C ALA A 35 1.42 0.64 12.77
N SER A 36 0.37 1.42 13.01
CA SER A 36 -0.67 1.05 13.98
C SER A 36 -1.33 -0.28 13.60
N ASP A 37 -1.75 -1.05 14.60
CA ASP A 37 -2.58 -2.26 14.45
C ASP A 37 -3.96 -1.99 13.82
N ARG A 38 -4.34 -0.72 13.69
CA ARG A 38 -5.53 -0.30 12.93
C ARG A 38 -5.32 -0.24 11.43
N LEU A 39 -4.07 -0.37 10.95
CA LEU A 39 -3.78 -0.36 9.51
C LEU A 39 -3.78 -1.79 8.97
N THR A 40 -4.85 -2.13 8.26
CA THR A 40 -4.93 -3.31 7.39
C THR A 40 -5.22 -2.85 5.97
N LEU A 41 -4.34 -3.22 5.05
CA LEU A 41 -4.41 -2.85 3.63
C LEU A 41 -4.15 -4.08 2.78
N THR A 42 -5.07 -4.34 1.86
CA THR A 42 -5.02 -5.50 0.96
C THR A 42 -5.08 -5.05 -0.50
N ASP A 43 -4.38 -5.74 -1.38
CA ASP A 43 -4.58 -5.67 -2.83
C ASP A 43 -5.57 -6.77 -3.24
N GLU A 44 -6.71 -6.36 -3.83
CA GLU A 44 -7.84 -7.22 -4.23
C GLU A 44 -8.02 -7.18 -5.75
N PRO A 45 -7.16 -7.86 -6.54
CA PRO A 45 -7.15 -7.72 -7.99
C PRO A 45 -8.40 -8.27 -8.69
N HIS A 46 -9.17 -9.12 -8.03
CA HIS A 46 -10.29 -9.85 -8.63
C HIS A 46 -11.68 -9.34 -8.18
N LEU A 47 -11.77 -8.13 -7.63
CA LEU A 47 -13.06 -7.54 -7.28
C LEU A 47 -13.93 -7.37 -8.53
N VAL A 48 -15.06 -8.06 -8.56
CA VAL A 48 -16.00 -8.07 -9.70
C VAL A 48 -16.52 -6.67 -9.99
N LYS A 49 -16.47 -6.25 -11.25
CA LYS A 49 -16.91 -4.92 -11.73
C LYS A 49 -16.16 -3.72 -11.15
N ALA A 50 -15.07 -3.93 -10.45
CA ALA A 50 -14.25 -2.82 -9.96
C ALA A 50 -13.26 -2.36 -11.04
N SER A 51 -13.11 -1.04 -11.17
CA SER A 51 -12.08 -0.46 -12.03
C SER A 51 -10.70 -0.81 -11.47
N GLY A 52 -9.82 -1.39 -12.32
CA GLY A 52 -8.50 -1.87 -11.91
C GLY A 52 -8.43 -3.37 -11.64
N ALA A 53 -9.55 -4.11 -11.73
CA ALA A 53 -9.53 -5.58 -11.68
C ALA A 53 -8.73 -6.14 -12.86
N ARG A 54 -7.83 -7.09 -12.58
CA ARG A 54 -6.97 -7.71 -13.58
C ARG A 54 -6.50 -9.10 -13.13
N TYR A 55 -6.28 -10.00 -14.08
CA TYR A 55 -5.82 -11.36 -13.82
C TYR A 55 -4.30 -11.52 -13.93
N PHE A 56 -3.63 -10.57 -14.54
CA PHE A 56 -2.16 -10.52 -14.68
C PHE A 56 -1.69 -9.07 -14.70
N ASP A 57 -0.44 -8.86 -14.35
CA ASP A 57 0.19 -7.55 -14.40
C ASP A 57 0.76 -7.23 -15.80
N ASN A 58 1.52 -6.14 -15.90
CA ASN A 58 2.12 -5.70 -17.18
C ASN A 58 3.24 -6.63 -17.67
N GLU A 59 3.74 -7.52 -16.84
CA GLU A 59 4.77 -8.50 -17.16
C GLU A 59 4.19 -9.91 -17.38
N GLY A 60 2.86 -10.07 -17.29
CA GLY A 60 2.17 -11.34 -17.44
C GLY A 60 2.19 -12.21 -16.18
N ILE A 61 2.62 -11.68 -15.04
CA ILE A 61 2.56 -12.38 -13.75
C ILE A 61 1.12 -12.39 -13.26
N ALA A 62 0.62 -13.59 -12.90
CA ALA A 62 -0.73 -13.75 -12.37
C ALA A 62 -0.93 -12.94 -11.10
N THR A 63 -2.05 -12.22 -11.04
CA THR A 63 -2.42 -11.47 -9.84
C THR A 63 -3.13 -12.37 -8.85
N GLU A 64 -2.93 -12.08 -7.57
CA GLU A 64 -3.61 -12.75 -6.47
C GLU A 64 -3.90 -11.73 -5.36
N ARG A 65 -4.84 -12.08 -4.48
CA ARG A 65 -5.09 -11.30 -3.27
C ARG A 65 -3.83 -11.27 -2.41
N ARG A 66 -3.38 -10.06 -2.03
CA ARG A 66 -2.16 -9.86 -1.23
C ARG A 66 -2.43 -8.97 -0.05
N SER A 67 -2.05 -9.40 1.14
CA SER A 67 -1.96 -8.50 2.28
C SER A 67 -0.72 -7.62 2.13
N ILE A 68 -0.91 -6.31 2.10
CA ILE A 68 0.19 -5.32 2.07
C ILE A 68 0.57 -4.99 3.51
N PHE A 69 -0.42 -4.63 4.31
CA PHE A 69 -0.29 -4.46 5.75
C PHE A 69 -1.36 -5.29 6.45
N ASP A 70 -0.95 -6.05 7.45
CA ASP A 70 -1.85 -6.71 8.38
C ASP A 70 -1.58 -6.20 9.79
N LYS A 71 -2.55 -5.47 10.36
CA LYS A 71 -2.43 -4.85 11.69
C LYS A 71 -1.11 -4.13 11.89
N GLY A 72 -0.70 -3.37 10.88
CA GLY A 72 0.53 -2.58 10.88
C GLY A 72 1.81 -3.33 10.54
N VAL A 73 1.75 -4.64 10.31
CA VAL A 73 2.89 -5.45 9.86
C VAL A 73 2.97 -5.38 8.33
N LEU A 74 4.14 -5.08 7.80
CA LEU A 74 4.40 -5.07 6.36
C LEU A 74 4.63 -6.48 5.85
N ASN A 75 3.78 -6.95 4.92
CA ASN A 75 3.80 -8.35 4.44
C ASN A 75 4.32 -8.51 3.01
N THR A 76 4.37 -7.45 2.20
CA THR A 76 4.82 -7.57 0.81
C THR A 76 5.39 -6.28 0.25
N TYR A 77 6.25 -6.43 -0.76
CA TYR A 77 6.70 -5.38 -1.67
C TYR A 77 6.11 -5.61 -3.07
N PHE A 78 6.15 -4.59 -3.92
CA PHE A 78 5.83 -4.65 -5.34
C PHE A 78 7.12 -4.64 -6.15
N ILE A 79 7.64 -5.82 -6.47
CA ILE A 79 8.93 -5.99 -7.13
C ILE A 79 8.72 -6.63 -8.50
N ASP A 80 8.93 -5.86 -9.55
CA ASP A 80 8.94 -6.33 -10.93
C ASP A 80 10.17 -7.19 -11.24
N THR A 81 10.15 -7.89 -12.38
CA THR A 81 11.22 -8.83 -12.76
C THR A 81 12.59 -8.15 -12.94
N TYR A 82 12.60 -6.92 -13.45
CA TYR A 82 13.86 -6.17 -13.64
C TYR A 82 14.51 -5.81 -12.31
N ASN A 83 13.74 -5.22 -11.38
CA ASN A 83 14.25 -4.84 -10.07
C ASN A 83 14.56 -6.07 -9.20
N ALA A 84 13.76 -7.12 -9.29
CA ALA A 84 14.02 -8.41 -8.63
C ALA A 84 15.39 -8.98 -9.02
N LYS A 85 15.68 -9.02 -10.33
CA LYS A 85 16.98 -9.47 -10.85
C LYS A 85 18.15 -8.62 -10.33
N LYS A 86 17.98 -7.30 -10.28
CA LYS A 86 19.00 -6.39 -9.73
C LYS A 86 19.25 -6.58 -8.24
N MET A 87 18.21 -6.88 -7.49
CA MET A 87 18.27 -7.07 -6.04
C MET A 87 18.67 -8.50 -5.64
N GLY A 88 18.65 -9.46 -6.58
CA GLY A 88 18.92 -10.86 -6.29
C GLY A 88 17.81 -11.54 -5.48
N VAL A 89 16.54 -11.12 -5.69
CA VAL A 89 15.35 -11.65 -5.02
C VAL A 89 14.32 -12.14 -6.07
N ASP A 90 13.35 -12.91 -5.62
CA ASP A 90 12.24 -13.30 -6.48
C ASP A 90 11.28 -12.12 -6.75
N PRO A 91 10.73 -11.99 -7.97
CA PRO A 91 9.71 -11.00 -8.27
C PRO A 91 8.42 -11.32 -7.52
N THR A 92 7.66 -10.28 -7.18
CA THR A 92 6.33 -10.44 -6.59
C THR A 92 5.25 -10.08 -7.61
N ILE A 93 5.03 -8.79 -7.81
CA ILE A 93 4.10 -8.23 -8.79
C ILE A 93 4.58 -6.80 -9.10
N SER A 94 4.40 -6.31 -10.33
CA SER A 94 4.92 -5.00 -10.75
C SER A 94 4.20 -3.80 -10.12
N GLY A 95 3.08 -4.00 -9.43
CA GLY A 95 2.33 -2.95 -8.74
C GLY A 95 0.96 -3.40 -8.27
N SER A 96 0.34 -2.62 -7.41
CA SER A 96 -1.00 -2.89 -6.88
C SER A 96 -2.09 -2.81 -7.95
N SER A 97 -3.17 -3.52 -7.73
CA SER A 97 -4.40 -3.49 -8.56
C SER A 97 -5.48 -2.63 -7.89
N ILE A 98 -6.18 -3.19 -6.91
CA ILE A 98 -7.24 -2.52 -6.18
C ILE A 98 -6.91 -2.55 -4.70
N LEU A 99 -6.61 -1.38 -4.16
CA LEU A 99 -6.29 -1.24 -2.75
C LEU A 99 -7.57 -1.14 -1.93
N VAL A 100 -7.72 -2.05 -0.98
CA VAL A 100 -8.81 -2.07 -0.01
C VAL A 100 -8.22 -1.89 1.38
N MET A 101 -8.62 -0.82 2.05
CA MET A 101 -8.25 -0.54 3.43
C MET A 101 -9.43 -0.83 4.34
N GLU A 102 -9.21 -1.53 5.43
CA GLU A 102 -10.23 -1.72 6.45
C GLU A 102 -10.66 -0.37 7.03
N THR A 103 -11.96 -0.18 7.14
CA THR A 103 -12.55 1.03 7.71
C THR A 103 -12.87 0.81 9.18
N GLY A 104 -12.74 1.87 9.98
CA GLY A 104 -13.23 1.87 11.35
C GLY A 104 -14.76 2.10 11.41
N ASP A 105 -15.26 2.14 12.61
CA ASP A 105 -16.67 2.30 12.95
C ASP A 105 -17.14 3.78 13.04
N LYS A 106 -16.18 4.73 13.02
CA LYS A 106 -16.47 6.17 13.15
C LYS A 106 -16.46 6.89 11.81
N ASN A 107 -17.44 7.76 11.60
CA ASN A 107 -17.41 8.75 10.54
C ASN A 107 -16.47 9.93 10.88
N LEU A 108 -16.31 10.88 9.96
CA LEU A 108 -15.41 12.03 10.14
C LEU A 108 -15.75 12.85 11.39
N ASP A 109 -17.03 13.14 11.60
CA ASP A 109 -17.49 13.95 12.76
C ASP A 109 -17.18 13.22 14.06
N GLY A 110 -17.40 11.92 14.12
CA GLY A 110 -17.07 11.09 15.27
C GLY A 110 -15.57 10.99 15.55
N LEU A 111 -14.73 11.06 14.51
CA LEU A 111 -13.28 11.14 14.67
C LEU A 111 -12.85 12.50 15.23
N ILE A 112 -13.42 13.60 14.70
CA ILE A 112 -13.14 14.97 15.19
C ILE A 112 -13.58 15.13 16.63
N ALA A 113 -14.77 14.66 16.99
CA ALA A 113 -15.30 14.77 18.36
C ALA A 113 -14.48 13.99 19.39
N GLY A 114 -13.70 13.00 18.97
CA GLY A 114 -12.83 12.21 19.84
C GLY A 114 -11.43 12.81 20.08
N VAL A 115 -11.14 14.00 19.53
CA VAL A 115 -9.81 14.63 19.61
C VAL A 115 -9.93 15.96 20.33
N GLU A 116 -9.33 16.09 21.52
CA GLU A 116 -9.32 17.35 22.28
C GLU A 116 -8.50 18.44 21.59
N LYS A 117 -7.37 18.07 21.00
CA LYS A 117 -6.48 18.98 20.27
C LYS A 117 -5.85 18.26 19.10
N GLY A 118 -6.08 18.74 17.87
CA GLY A 118 -5.59 18.10 16.67
C GLY A 118 -5.59 19.02 15.47
N ILE A 119 -5.13 18.49 14.34
CA ILE A 119 -5.12 19.15 13.04
C ILE A 119 -5.94 18.29 12.07
N LEU A 120 -6.94 18.90 11.45
CA LEU A 120 -7.66 18.28 10.34
C LEU A 120 -6.95 18.63 9.02
N VAL A 121 -6.28 17.65 8.42
CA VAL A 121 -5.67 17.82 7.10
C VAL A 121 -6.75 17.64 6.04
N THR A 122 -7.10 18.70 5.33
CA THR A 122 -8.11 18.71 4.27
C THR A 122 -7.52 18.45 2.89
N GLY A 123 -6.24 18.68 2.69
CA GLY A 123 -5.53 18.44 1.43
C GLY A 123 -4.04 18.66 1.55
N PHE A 124 -3.34 18.21 0.52
CA PHE A 124 -1.90 18.47 0.33
C PHE A 124 -1.72 19.29 -0.94
N ASN A 125 -0.88 20.31 -0.90
CA ASN A 125 -0.48 21.11 -2.05
C ASN A 125 0.92 20.67 -2.49
N GLY A 126 1.07 20.31 -3.78
CA GLY A 126 2.34 19.88 -4.36
C GLY A 126 2.53 18.35 -4.37
N GLY A 127 3.51 17.88 -5.13
CA GLY A 127 3.88 16.49 -5.38
C GLY A 127 3.80 16.14 -6.83
#